data_04d118f71d8012b7eb4352500eab95dd
#
_entry.id   04d118f71d8012b7eb4352500eab95dd
#
_cell.length_a   1.000
_cell.length_b   1.000
_cell.length_c   1.000
_cell.angle_alpha   90.00
_cell.angle_beta   90.00
_cell.angle_gamma   90.00
#
_symmetry.space_group_name_H-M   'P 1'
#
loop_
_entity.id
_entity.type
_entity.pdbx_description
1 polymer ?
#
loop_
_entity_poly.entity_id
_entity_poly.type
_entity_poly.pdbx_seq_one_letter_code
_entity_poly.pdbx_strand_id
1 'polypeptide(L)'
;MPTLADHQTEKARLQAIAAKREFDEAVAATRAADDLRQAALAVRDLLMAALAEIPERFAEAIASERDETRVHYLLSDAVHSLLERIGRQAEQACAALPEFGERFRHGSRPRDLLTVSQWADRHRWITSGTNAPGKWRTELTPYLRDIMDDLSEHSPVDTVVVQKASGLGGTEALYNWIGYDMHHLGNRDMLIVVPTLELRDRSFNPRLAKMIDECPVLSALVSRASRSSANRVDILEYGANARIIKAGANSADSLRSDHVPNVACDEVSAYKWSVGGEGDPMTLIANRQRTFTRRKTLLNSTPTNEGECRIDQAYKRSNRQRYHVPCPHCGEYQHLDFRNNFKYRTAIDEDISPGDQHKTVVAAWYVCRHCGAEIQEGDKTAMLAAGRWIAERPYIKRRHGYQINGLYAPIGLGLTWVDIAQRWVDAQNDSTKLQAFVNTDLGEVWKEEGDGADATSLLARVENYSRESLEAAGRLLRVVAWTDV
;
A
#
# COMPACT_ATOMS: atom_id res chain seq x y z
N MET A 1 -44.05 -69.03 26.74
CA MET A 1 -43.73 -68.34 25.51
C MET A 1 -44.74 -67.19 25.34
N PRO A 2 -44.37 -65.96 25.11
CA PRO A 2 -45.33 -64.89 24.90
C PRO A 2 -46.21 -65.20 23.71
N THR A 3 -47.48 -64.87 23.81
CA THR A 3 -48.48 -65.14 22.78
C THR A 3 -48.37 -64.12 21.64
N LEU A 4 -48.93 -64.43 20.44
CA LEU A 4 -48.96 -63.51 19.30
C LEU A 4 -49.67 -62.15 19.67
N ALA A 5 -50.59 -62.23 20.59
CA ALA A 5 -51.30 -61.06 21.15
C ALA A 5 -50.39 -60.15 21.99
N ASP A 6 -49.46 -60.77 22.76
CA ASP A 6 -48.49 -60.02 23.58
C ASP A 6 -47.51 -59.24 22.69
N HIS A 7 -47.06 -59.85 21.55
CA HIS A 7 -46.21 -59.20 20.57
C HIS A 7 -46.89 -58.03 19.83
N GLN A 8 -48.19 -58.21 19.53
CA GLN A 8 -48.97 -57.12 18.89
C GLN A 8 -49.20 -55.95 19.82
N THR A 9 -49.46 -56.20 21.11
CA THR A 9 -49.66 -55.17 22.11
C THR A 9 -48.35 -54.41 22.40
N GLU A 10 -47.20 -55.06 22.46
CA GLU A 10 -45.91 -54.44 22.64
C GLU A 10 -45.49 -53.60 21.40
N LYS A 11 -45.78 -54.10 20.20
CA LYS A 11 -45.55 -53.33 18.96
C LYS A 11 -46.38 -52.05 18.90
N ALA A 12 -47.66 -52.11 19.27
CA ALA A 12 -48.53 -50.92 19.35
C ALA A 12 -48.04 -49.93 20.40
N ARG A 13 -47.57 -50.42 21.56
CA ARG A 13 -46.98 -49.57 22.61
C ARG A 13 -45.70 -48.85 22.11
N LEU A 14 -44.80 -49.53 21.43
CA LEU A 14 -43.59 -48.93 20.88
C LEU A 14 -43.91 -47.90 19.77
N GLN A 15 -44.91 -48.15 18.94
CA GLN A 15 -45.41 -47.22 17.94
C GLN A 15 -45.97 -45.94 18.54
N ALA A 16 -46.76 -46.06 19.66
CA ALA A 16 -47.31 -44.93 20.40
C ALA A 16 -46.22 -44.09 21.07
N ILE A 17 -45.17 -44.70 21.57
CA ILE A 17 -44.01 -44.03 22.16
C ILE A 17 -43.24 -43.24 21.09
N ALA A 18 -43.02 -43.85 19.92
CA ALA A 18 -42.35 -43.20 18.78
C ALA A 18 -43.14 -41.97 18.26
N ALA A 19 -44.45 -42.10 18.07
CA ALA A 19 -45.34 -41.04 17.62
C ALA A 19 -45.39 -39.87 18.65
N LYS A 20 -45.41 -40.20 19.95
CA LYS A 20 -45.33 -39.16 20.99
C LYS A 20 -43.98 -38.39 20.95
N ARG A 21 -42.90 -39.10 20.76
CA ARG A 21 -41.56 -38.48 20.63
C ARG A 21 -41.48 -37.55 19.43
N GLU A 22 -41.96 -37.97 18.26
CA GLU A 22 -42.03 -37.13 17.04
C GLU A 22 -42.91 -35.86 17.25
N PHE A 23 -44.02 -36.03 17.95
CA PHE A 23 -44.89 -34.89 18.30
C PHE A 23 -44.19 -33.91 19.27
N ASP A 24 -43.55 -34.40 20.33
CA ASP A 24 -42.81 -33.58 21.28
C ASP A 24 -41.65 -32.82 20.61
N GLU A 25 -40.92 -33.48 19.70
CA GLU A 25 -39.85 -32.89 18.88
C GLU A 25 -40.41 -31.79 17.93
N ALA A 26 -41.55 -32.04 17.26
CA ALA A 26 -42.24 -31.05 16.42
C ALA A 26 -42.71 -29.84 17.20
N VAL A 27 -43.30 -30.03 18.40
CA VAL A 27 -43.73 -28.92 19.31
C VAL A 27 -42.51 -28.13 19.77
N ALA A 28 -41.41 -28.76 20.12
CA ALA A 28 -40.18 -28.10 20.56
C ALA A 28 -39.57 -27.28 19.38
N ALA A 29 -39.55 -27.81 18.16
CA ALA A 29 -39.08 -27.10 16.97
C ALA A 29 -39.95 -25.87 16.66
N THR A 30 -41.27 -25.96 16.82
CA THR A 30 -42.19 -24.82 16.60
C THR A 30 -41.96 -23.72 17.62
N ARG A 31 -41.78 -24.07 18.90
CA ARG A 31 -41.46 -23.09 19.97
C ARG A 31 -40.11 -22.41 19.69
N ALA A 32 -39.09 -23.14 19.32
CA ALA A 32 -37.79 -22.58 18.99
C ALA A 32 -37.86 -21.62 17.79
N ALA A 33 -38.70 -21.90 16.80
CA ALA A 33 -38.95 -21.02 15.66
C ALA A 33 -39.67 -19.71 16.06
N ASP A 34 -40.65 -19.80 16.97
CA ASP A 34 -41.38 -18.64 17.49
C ASP A 34 -40.45 -17.75 18.35
N ASP A 35 -39.64 -18.36 19.22
CA ASP A 35 -38.66 -17.65 20.05
C ASP A 35 -37.63 -16.93 19.17
N LEU A 36 -37.16 -17.57 18.10
CA LEU A 36 -36.24 -16.96 17.15
C LEU A 36 -36.87 -15.79 16.41
N ARG A 37 -38.17 -15.92 16.02
CA ARG A 37 -38.92 -14.85 15.39
C ARG A 37 -39.10 -13.64 16.29
N GLN A 38 -39.42 -13.87 17.59
CA GLN A 38 -39.55 -12.81 18.59
C GLN A 38 -38.22 -12.09 18.82
N ALA A 39 -37.14 -12.84 18.95
CA ALA A 39 -35.78 -12.28 19.09
C ALA A 39 -35.40 -11.42 17.87
N ALA A 40 -35.68 -11.89 16.65
CA ALA A 40 -35.39 -11.14 15.41
C ALA A 40 -36.20 -9.83 15.33
N LEU A 41 -37.48 -9.85 15.74
CA LEU A 41 -38.31 -8.65 15.78
C LEU A 41 -37.79 -7.63 16.82
N ALA A 42 -37.41 -8.08 18.01
CA ALA A 42 -36.85 -7.22 19.03
C ALA A 42 -35.54 -6.55 18.56
N VAL A 43 -34.64 -7.30 17.90
CA VAL A 43 -33.40 -6.75 17.32
C VAL A 43 -33.70 -5.74 16.21
N ARG A 44 -34.67 -6.02 15.34
CA ARG A 44 -35.11 -5.07 14.30
C ARG A 44 -35.57 -3.75 14.92
N ASP A 45 -36.40 -3.81 15.95
CA ASP A 45 -36.97 -2.61 16.57
C ASP A 45 -35.89 -1.76 17.28
N LEU A 46 -34.90 -2.41 17.89
CA LEU A 46 -33.72 -1.76 18.45
C LEU A 46 -32.88 -1.06 17.38
N LEU A 47 -32.66 -1.72 16.23
CA LEU A 47 -31.96 -1.13 15.09
C LEU A 47 -32.68 0.09 14.53
N MET A 48 -34.00 0.01 14.36
CA MET A 48 -34.80 1.13 13.84
C MET A 48 -34.82 2.32 14.80
N ALA A 49 -34.93 2.08 16.09
CA ALA A 49 -34.87 3.14 17.11
C ALA A 49 -33.49 3.83 17.13
N ALA A 50 -32.42 3.05 17.05
CA ALA A 50 -31.07 3.56 17.05
C ALA A 50 -30.74 4.37 15.79
N LEU A 51 -31.20 3.93 14.60
CA LEU A 51 -31.06 4.67 13.35
C LEU A 51 -31.79 6.02 13.36
N ALA A 52 -32.92 6.11 14.05
CA ALA A 52 -33.67 7.35 14.19
C ALA A 52 -32.94 8.42 15.04
N GLU A 53 -32.08 8.00 15.97
CA GLU A 53 -31.31 8.93 16.82
C GLU A 53 -30.08 9.56 16.11
N ILE A 54 -29.58 8.98 15.01
CA ILE A 54 -28.36 9.44 14.34
C ILE A 54 -28.44 10.90 13.90
N PRO A 55 -29.51 11.38 13.21
CA PRO A 55 -29.58 12.75 12.73
C PRO A 55 -29.54 13.78 13.87
N GLU A 56 -30.26 13.53 14.94
CA GLU A 56 -30.39 14.48 16.06
C GLU A 56 -29.09 14.63 16.87
N ARG A 57 -28.38 13.52 17.10
CA ARG A 57 -27.17 13.51 17.94
C ARG A 57 -25.93 14.11 17.25
N PHE A 58 -25.86 14.03 15.93
CA PHE A 58 -24.63 14.34 15.20
C PHE A 58 -24.76 15.54 14.27
N ALA A 59 -25.97 16.03 13.98
CA ALA A 59 -26.17 17.16 13.09
C ALA A 59 -25.40 18.40 13.53
N GLU A 60 -25.36 18.70 14.82
CA GLU A 60 -24.68 19.88 15.34
C GLU A 60 -23.15 19.74 15.31
N ALA A 61 -22.62 18.57 15.66
CA ALA A 61 -21.19 18.29 15.59
C ALA A 61 -20.66 18.28 14.15
N ILE A 62 -21.44 17.75 13.21
CA ILE A 62 -21.10 17.73 11.78
C ILE A 62 -21.21 19.13 11.17
N ALA A 63 -22.25 19.89 11.53
CA ALA A 63 -22.46 21.23 10.99
C ALA A 63 -21.39 22.25 11.44
N SER A 64 -20.76 22.02 12.59
CA SER A 64 -19.70 22.88 13.13
C SER A 64 -18.30 22.52 12.66
N GLU A 65 -18.10 21.29 12.15
CA GLU A 65 -16.78 20.81 11.72
C GLU A 65 -16.56 21.03 10.22
N ARG A 66 -15.43 21.60 9.85
CA ARG A 66 -15.06 21.88 8.46
C ARG A 66 -14.00 20.94 7.91
N ASP A 67 -13.37 20.16 8.75
CA ASP A 67 -12.40 19.16 8.36
C ASP A 67 -13.12 17.84 8.03
N GLU A 68 -13.10 17.45 6.75
CA GLU A 68 -13.78 16.25 6.24
C GLU A 68 -13.27 14.96 6.93
N THR A 69 -11.99 14.92 7.29
CA THR A 69 -11.38 13.78 7.99
C THR A 69 -11.93 13.66 9.41
N ARG A 70 -12.07 14.81 10.08
CA ARG A 70 -12.59 14.87 11.44
C ARG A 70 -14.08 14.59 11.48
N VAL A 71 -14.85 15.03 10.50
CA VAL A 71 -16.27 14.66 10.33
C VAL A 71 -16.41 13.15 10.16
N HIS A 72 -15.58 12.55 9.31
CA HIS A 72 -15.61 11.10 9.11
C HIS A 72 -15.25 10.34 10.39
N TYR A 73 -14.25 10.81 11.15
CA TYR A 73 -13.86 10.20 12.41
C TYR A 73 -14.99 10.29 13.44
N LEU A 74 -15.60 11.46 13.61
CA LEU A 74 -16.73 11.67 14.52
C LEU A 74 -17.95 10.78 14.16
N LEU A 75 -18.27 10.66 12.86
CA LEU A 75 -19.32 9.79 12.39
C LEU A 75 -19.00 8.31 12.66
N SER A 76 -17.77 7.89 12.43
CA SER A 76 -17.33 6.53 12.65
C SER A 76 -17.39 6.16 14.13
N ASP A 77 -16.92 7.04 15.02
CA ASP A 77 -16.96 6.86 16.48
C ASP A 77 -18.39 6.79 16.99
N ALA A 78 -19.26 7.62 16.43
CA ALA A 78 -20.67 7.66 16.73
C ALA A 78 -21.41 6.37 16.35
N VAL A 79 -21.17 5.88 15.14
CA VAL A 79 -21.73 4.60 14.66
C VAL A 79 -21.19 3.44 15.51
N HIS A 80 -19.93 3.50 15.88
CA HIS A 80 -19.26 2.55 16.76
C HIS A 80 -19.97 2.42 18.13
N SER A 81 -20.12 3.55 18.81
CA SER A 81 -20.82 3.62 20.11
C SER A 81 -22.26 3.13 20.01
N LEU A 82 -22.94 3.41 18.89
CA LEU A 82 -24.29 2.98 18.62
C LEU A 82 -24.39 1.45 18.48
N LEU A 83 -23.49 0.86 17.66
CA LEU A 83 -23.46 -0.60 17.45
C LEU A 83 -23.14 -1.37 18.73
N GLU A 84 -22.24 -0.87 19.58
CA GLU A 84 -21.98 -1.47 20.89
C GLU A 84 -23.22 -1.45 21.79
N ARG A 85 -23.95 -0.33 21.81
CA ARG A 85 -25.18 -0.20 22.59
C ARG A 85 -26.25 -1.16 22.10
N ILE A 86 -26.46 -1.23 20.77
CA ILE A 86 -27.43 -2.15 20.17
C ILE A 86 -27.06 -3.59 20.49
N GLY A 87 -25.76 -3.96 20.40
CA GLY A 87 -25.31 -5.31 20.72
C GLY A 87 -25.63 -5.72 22.16
N ARG A 88 -25.39 -4.83 23.12
CA ARG A 88 -25.74 -5.08 24.55
C ARG A 88 -27.25 -5.19 24.77
N GLN A 89 -28.03 -4.32 24.14
CA GLN A 89 -29.49 -4.33 24.27
C GLN A 89 -30.12 -5.55 23.59
N ALA A 90 -29.60 -5.96 22.44
CA ALA A 90 -30.04 -7.17 21.75
C ALA A 90 -29.76 -8.44 22.56
N GLU A 91 -28.61 -8.54 23.24
CA GLU A 91 -28.30 -9.66 24.13
C GLU A 91 -29.30 -9.76 25.28
N GLN A 92 -29.69 -8.62 25.87
CA GLN A 92 -30.72 -8.57 26.92
C GLN A 92 -32.12 -8.92 26.37
N ALA A 93 -32.49 -8.39 25.21
CA ALA A 93 -33.79 -8.67 24.57
C ALA A 93 -33.92 -10.13 24.13
N CYS A 94 -32.81 -10.81 23.85
CA CYS A 94 -32.79 -12.21 23.43
C CYS A 94 -32.48 -13.18 24.58
N ALA A 95 -32.91 -12.86 25.81
CA ALA A 95 -32.66 -13.68 26.98
C ALA A 95 -33.20 -15.13 26.87
N ALA A 96 -34.26 -15.34 26.07
CA ALA A 96 -34.79 -16.68 25.76
C ALA A 96 -33.89 -17.48 24.79
N LEU A 97 -33.00 -16.83 24.05
CA LEU A 97 -32.07 -17.43 23.09
C LEU A 97 -30.67 -16.85 23.29
N PRO A 98 -29.97 -17.20 24.36
CA PRO A 98 -28.69 -16.59 24.73
C PRO A 98 -27.61 -16.76 23.67
N GLU A 99 -27.55 -17.90 22.97
CA GLU A 99 -26.61 -18.11 21.85
C GLU A 99 -26.85 -17.15 20.67
N PHE A 100 -28.13 -16.80 20.38
CA PHE A 100 -28.45 -15.83 19.34
C PHE A 100 -28.05 -14.41 19.78
N GLY A 101 -28.38 -14.03 21.00
CA GLY A 101 -27.97 -12.73 21.55
C GLY A 101 -26.46 -12.55 21.58
N GLU A 102 -25.72 -13.59 22.00
CA GLU A 102 -24.26 -13.58 22.02
C GLU A 102 -23.65 -13.49 20.61
N ARG A 103 -24.16 -14.28 19.67
CA ARG A 103 -23.71 -14.21 18.25
C ARG A 103 -24.01 -12.85 17.63
N PHE A 104 -25.20 -12.28 17.91
CA PHE A 104 -25.55 -10.95 17.44
C PHE A 104 -24.64 -9.89 18.05
N ARG A 105 -24.39 -9.92 19.36
CA ARG A 105 -23.44 -9.02 20.04
C ARG A 105 -22.04 -9.14 19.47
N HIS A 106 -21.58 -10.36 19.18
CA HIS A 106 -20.26 -10.59 18.59
C HIS A 106 -20.18 -10.06 17.15
N GLY A 107 -21.24 -10.24 16.35
CA GLY A 107 -21.34 -9.75 14.96
C GLY A 107 -21.54 -8.23 14.86
N SER A 108 -22.19 -7.61 15.87
CA SER A 108 -22.40 -6.16 15.95
C SER A 108 -21.27 -5.42 16.69
N ARG A 109 -20.27 -6.13 17.24
CA ARG A 109 -19.07 -5.47 17.77
C ARG A 109 -18.45 -4.62 16.67
N PRO A 110 -18.32 -3.32 16.92
CA PRO A 110 -17.63 -2.47 15.99
C PRO A 110 -16.17 -2.96 15.88
N ARG A 111 -15.67 -3.01 14.66
CA ARG A 111 -14.25 -3.29 14.44
C ARG A 111 -13.44 -2.09 14.93
N ASP A 112 -12.33 -2.34 15.62
CA ASP A 112 -11.37 -1.30 15.95
C ASP A 112 -11.06 -0.52 14.65
N LEU A 113 -11.12 0.81 14.68
CA LEU A 113 -10.75 1.65 13.54
C LEU A 113 -9.21 1.71 13.42
N LEU A 114 -8.60 0.58 13.13
CA LEU A 114 -7.15 0.53 12.95
C LEU A 114 -6.74 1.22 11.64
N THR A 115 -5.62 1.93 11.68
CA THR A 115 -4.90 2.29 10.46
C THR A 115 -4.10 1.09 9.94
N VAL A 116 -3.58 1.19 8.72
CA VAL A 116 -2.72 0.12 8.15
C VAL A 116 -1.47 -0.07 8.99
N SER A 117 -0.84 1.02 9.48
CA SER A 117 0.36 0.93 10.35
C SER A 117 0.04 0.27 11.68
N GLN A 118 -1.07 0.64 12.32
CA GLN A 118 -1.52 0.03 13.58
C GLN A 118 -1.89 -1.45 13.40
N TRP A 119 -2.52 -1.80 12.28
CA TRP A 119 -2.79 -3.19 11.94
C TRP A 119 -1.49 -3.99 11.80
N ALA A 120 -0.51 -3.44 11.08
CA ALA A 120 0.78 -4.08 10.88
C ALA A 120 1.52 -4.28 12.20
N ASP A 121 1.60 -3.26 13.06
CA ASP A 121 2.21 -3.36 14.39
C ASP A 121 1.51 -4.37 15.29
N ARG A 122 0.20 -4.59 15.10
CA ARG A 122 -0.58 -5.53 15.90
C ARG A 122 -0.47 -6.98 15.43
N HIS A 123 -0.43 -7.21 14.11
CA HIS A 123 -0.67 -8.53 13.52
C HIS A 123 0.45 -9.06 12.63
N ARG A 124 1.27 -8.20 12.01
CA ARG A 124 2.25 -8.60 10.99
C ARG A 124 3.50 -9.24 11.61
N TRP A 125 3.93 -10.36 11.01
CA TRP A 125 5.19 -11.04 11.32
C TRP A 125 6.05 -11.17 10.07
N ILE A 126 7.38 -11.08 10.23
CA ILE A 126 8.37 -11.30 9.19
C ILE A 126 9.44 -12.22 9.79
N THR A 127 9.53 -13.46 9.30
CA THR A 127 10.44 -14.45 9.90
C THR A 127 11.78 -14.55 9.18
N SER A 128 11.84 -14.13 7.91
CA SER A 128 13.07 -14.17 7.11
C SER A 128 13.06 -13.16 5.96
N GLY A 129 14.22 -12.92 5.34
CA GLY A 129 14.38 -11.94 4.26
C GLY A 129 14.54 -10.50 4.78
N THR A 130 14.84 -10.33 6.06
CA THR A 130 15.10 -9.04 6.71
C THR A 130 16.18 -9.21 7.78
N ASN A 131 16.88 -8.12 8.09
CA ASN A 131 17.84 -8.06 9.19
C ASN A 131 17.15 -7.87 10.56
N ALA A 132 15.84 -7.63 10.59
CA ALA A 132 15.03 -7.50 11.81
C ALA A 132 13.86 -8.48 11.76
N PRO A 133 14.09 -9.79 11.90
CA PRO A 133 13.02 -10.79 11.95
C PRO A 133 12.19 -10.61 13.23
N GLY A 134 10.90 -10.93 13.14
CA GLY A 134 9.98 -10.88 14.27
C GLY A 134 8.68 -10.17 13.93
N LYS A 135 8.04 -9.62 14.93
CA LYS A 135 6.85 -8.80 14.79
C LYS A 135 7.20 -7.49 14.08
N TRP A 136 6.35 -7.06 13.15
CA TRP A 136 6.50 -5.75 12.51
C TRP A 136 6.51 -4.63 13.55
N ARG A 137 7.35 -3.65 13.33
CA ARG A 137 7.45 -2.44 14.16
C ARG A 137 7.63 -1.24 13.24
N THR A 138 6.57 -0.46 13.08
CA THR A 138 6.58 0.76 12.25
C THR A 138 7.62 1.78 12.74
N GLU A 139 7.98 1.74 14.01
CA GLU A 139 9.02 2.59 14.60
C GLU A 139 10.42 2.39 14.00
N LEU A 140 10.70 1.21 13.41
CA LEU A 140 11.97 0.95 12.71
C LEU A 140 12.06 1.67 11.36
N THR A 141 10.92 1.95 10.74
CA THR A 141 10.79 2.63 9.45
C THR A 141 9.71 3.72 9.54
N PRO A 142 9.91 4.75 10.39
CA PRO A 142 8.82 5.67 10.77
C PRO A 142 8.26 6.47 9.58
N TYR A 143 9.03 6.66 8.52
CA TYR A 143 8.58 7.29 7.28
C TYR A 143 7.51 6.46 6.53
N LEU A 144 7.37 5.17 6.81
CA LEU A 144 6.31 4.34 6.22
C LEU A 144 4.94 4.53 6.88
N ARG A 145 4.88 5.11 8.10
CA ARG A 145 3.63 5.28 8.84
C ARG A 145 2.59 6.02 8.02
N ASP A 146 2.87 7.25 7.63
CA ASP A 146 1.92 8.11 6.91
C ASP A 146 1.55 7.52 5.54
N ILE A 147 2.51 6.88 4.86
CA ILE A 147 2.28 6.16 3.60
C ILE A 147 1.25 5.04 3.79
N MET A 148 1.40 4.24 4.85
CA MET A 148 0.47 3.17 5.20
C MET A 148 -0.87 3.71 5.68
N ASP A 149 -0.87 4.76 6.50
CA ASP A 149 -2.09 5.30 7.09
C ASP A 149 -2.98 6.01 6.06
N ASP A 150 -2.39 6.60 5.02
CA ASP A 150 -3.14 7.12 3.87
C ASP A 150 -3.87 6.03 3.06
N LEU A 151 -3.42 4.78 3.14
CA LEU A 151 -4.09 3.62 2.54
C LEU A 151 -5.24 3.08 3.39
N SER A 152 -5.41 3.57 4.62
CA SER A 152 -6.48 3.14 5.53
C SER A 152 -7.85 3.57 5.02
N GLU A 153 -8.89 2.78 5.35
CA GLU A 153 -10.28 3.02 4.91
C GLU A 153 -10.80 4.42 5.24
N HIS A 154 -10.46 4.93 6.42
CA HIS A 154 -10.93 6.23 6.90
C HIS A 154 -10.11 7.42 6.41
N SER A 155 -8.97 7.21 5.76
CA SER A 155 -8.19 8.30 5.15
C SER A 155 -8.92 8.87 3.93
N PRO A 156 -8.98 10.21 3.76
CA PRO A 156 -9.60 10.84 2.60
C PRO A 156 -8.77 10.73 1.32
N VAL A 157 -7.54 10.21 1.42
CA VAL A 157 -6.61 10.08 0.30
C VAL A 157 -7.00 8.92 -0.61
N ASP A 158 -7.20 9.18 -1.90
CA ASP A 158 -7.54 8.16 -2.90
C ASP A 158 -6.29 7.52 -3.52
N THR A 159 -5.25 8.32 -3.71
CA THR A 159 -4.06 7.89 -4.43
C THR A 159 -2.81 8.19 -3.61
N VAL A 160 -2.06 7.15 -3.32
CA VAL A 160 -0.75 7.21 -2.66
C VAL A 160 0.33 6.88 -3.69
N VAL A 161 1.29 7.78 -3.87
CA VAL A 161 2.39 7.65 -4.82
C VAL A 161 3.70 7.59 -4.03
N VAL A 162 4.46 6.52 -4.18
CA VAL A 162 5.72 6.32 -3.46
C VAL A 162 6.87 6.24 -4.46
N GLN A 163 7.55 7.35 -4.67
CA GLN A 163 8.81 7.42 -5.40
C GLN A 163 9.96 7.29 -4.41
N LYS A 164 10.69 6.20 -4.48
CA LYS A 164 11.65 5.85 -3.43
C LYS A 164 12.96 5.29 -3.97
N ALA A 165 14.00 5.38 -3.15
CA ALA A 165 15.17 4.55 -3.31
C ALA A 165 14.85 3.06 -3.07
N SER A 166 15.70 2.19 -3.56
CA SER A 166 15.59 0.75 -3.33
C SER A 166 15.79 0.40 -1.85
N GLY A 167 15.18 -0.68 -1.38
CA GLY A 167 15.40 -1.18 -0.02
C GLY A 167 14.74 -0.41 1.12
N LEU A 168 13.87 0.58 0.85
CA LEU A 168 13.21 1.40 1.88
C LEU A 168 11.83 0.89 2.32
N GLY A 169 11.50 -0.37 2.05
CA GLY A 169 10.30 -1.02 2.58
C GLY A 169 8.98 -0.70 1.87
N GLY A 170 8.98 -0.05 0.69
CA GLY A 170 7.75 0.28 -0.03
C GLY A 170 6.90 -0.95 -0.38
N THR A 171 7.51 -2.05 -0.80
CA THR A 171 6.82 -3.31 -1.05
C THR A 171 6.30 -3.95 0.26
N GLU A 172 6.99 -3.79 1.40
CA GLU A 172 6.48 -4.26 2.70
C GLU A 172 5.26 -3.43 3.15
N ALA A 173 5.24 -2.12 2.89
CA ALA A 173 4.04 -1.29 3.12
C ALA A 173 2.84 -1.79 2.27
N LEU A 174 3.09 -2.20 1.02
CA LEU A 174 2.07 -2.85 0.18
C LEU A 174 1.57 -4.15 0.82
N TYR A 175 2.45 -5.04 1.29
CA TYR A 175 2.04 -6.27 1.97
C TYR A 175 1.25 -5.99 3.25
N ASN A 176 1.63 -4.98 4.04
CA ASN A 176 0.88 -4.56 5.21
C ASN A 176 -0.52 -4.08 4.84
N TRP A 177 -0.67 -3.33 3.74
CA TRP A 177 -1.98 -2.91 3.24
C TRP A 177 -2.83 -4.10 2.76
N ILE A 178 -2.25 -5.08 2.05
CA ILE A 178 -2.94 -6.31 1.66
C ILE A 178 -3.46 -7.04 2.90
N GLY A 179 -2.62 -7.22 3.93
CA GLY A 179 -3.01 -7.89 5.17
C GLY A 179 -4.12 -7.15 5.91
N TYR A 180 -4.04 -5.82 5.97
CA TYR A 180 -5.09 -4.96 6.51
C TYR A 180 -6.42 -5.14 5.75
N ASP A 181 -6.37 -5.10 4.42
CA ASP A 181 -7.56 -5.26 3.57
C ASP A 181 -8.20 -6.65 3.78
N MET A 182 -7.39 -7.71 3.79
CA MET A 182 -7.85 -9.06 4.03
C MET A 182 -8.48 -9.28 5.40
N HIS A 183 -7.83 -8.82 6.48
CA HIS A 183 -8.26 -9.13 7.85
C HIS A 183 -9.17 -8.06 8.43
N HIS A 184 -8.79 -6.78 8.31
CA HIS A 184 -9.51 -5.68 8.97
C HIS A 184 -10.78 -5.31 8.20
N LEU A 185 -10.73 -5.22 6.86
CA LEU A 185 -11.90 -4.94 6.03
C LEU A 185 -12.66 -6.23 5.68
N GLY A 186 -11.97 -7.30 5.30
CA GLY A 186 -12.46 -8.68 5.28
C GLY A 186 -13.41 -9.06 4.14
N ASN A 187 -13.81 -8.14 3.26
CA ASN A 187 -14.85 -8.39 2.25
C ASN A 187 -14.68 -7.59 0.95
N ARG A 188 -13.45 -7.23 0.58
CA ARG A 188 -13.17 -6.41 -0.62
C ARG A 188 -12.23 -7.09 -1.57
N ASP A 189 -12.57 -7.01 -2.84
CA ASP A 189 -11.65 -7.41 -3.89
C ASP A 189 -10.55 -6.35 -4.04
N MET A 190 -9.31 -6.83 -4.24
CA MET A 190 -8.14 -5.99 -4.46
C MET A 190 -7.39 -6.46 -5.70
N LEU A 191 -6.98 -5.53 -6.55
CA LEU A 191 -6.12 -5.81 -7.71
C LEU A 191 -4.68 -5.41 -7.39
N ILE A 192 -3.78 -6.37 -7.53
CA ILE A 192 -2.34 -6.15 -7.46
C ILE A 192 -1.76 -6.26 -8.86
N VAL A 193 -1.04 -5.23 -9.27
CA VAL A 193 -0.39 -5.20 -10.58
C VAL A 193 1.11 -5.12 -10.38
N VAL A 194 1.83 -6.04 -11.01
CA VAL A 194 3.30 -6.07 -11.08
C VAL A 194 3.73 -5.99 -12.55
N PRO A 195 5.00 -5.69 -12.89
CA PRO A 195 5.42 -5.49 -14.26
C PRO A 195 5.09 -6.65 -15.20
N THR A 196 5.39 -7.88 -14.79
CA THR A 196 5.22 -9.08 -15.62
C THR A 196 4.59 -10.23 -14.85
N LEU A 197 3.96 -11.15 -15.57
CA LEU A 197 3.41 -12.38 -15.00
C LEU A 197 4.52 -13.25 -14.39
N GLU A 198 5.71 -13.27 -14.99
CA GLU A 198 6.86 -13.99 -14.45
C GLU A 198 7.28 -13.43 -13.08
N LEU A 199 7.36 -12.12 -12.92
CA LEU A 199 7.70 -11.48 -11.63
C LEU A 199 6.63 -11.77 -10.58
N ARG A 200 5.34 -11.78 -10.98
CA ARG A 200 4.22 -12.20 -10.13
C ARG A 200 4.46 -13.61 -9.56
N ASP A 201 4.78 -14.57 -10.43
CA ASP A 201 4.85 -15.99 -10.06
C ASP A 201 6.14 -16.31 -9.30
N ARG A 202 7.25 -15.71 -9.70
CA ARG A 202 8.57 -16.02 -9.15
C ARG A 202 8.89 -15.27 -7.85
N SER A 203 8.34 -14.06 -7.66
CA SER A 203 8.68 -13.21 -6.52
C SER A 203 7.46 -12.83 -5.69
N PHE A 204 6.43 -12.23 -6.29
CA PHE A 204 5.30 -11.68 -5.55
C PHE A 204 4.47 -12.77 -4.86
N ASN A 205 4.05 -13.80 -5.58
CA ASN A 205 3.22 -14.89 -5.04
C ASN A 205 3.89 -15.63 -3.88
N PRO A 206 5.17 -16.06 -3.95
CA PRO A 206 5.83 -16.73 -2.84
C PRO A 206 5.94 -15.84 -1.59
N ARG A 207 6.20 -14.54 -1.76
CA ARG A 207 6.27 -13.59 -0.63
C ARG A 207 4.90 -13.36 0.00
N LEU A 208 3.83 -13.25 -0.82
CA LEU A 208 2.46 -13.13 -0.32
C LEU A 208 2.03 -14.40 0.45
N ALA A 209 2.29 -15.57 -0.10
CA ALA A 209 1.99 -16.84 0.55
C ALA A 209 2.71 -16.96 1.90
N LYS A 210 4.00 -16.60 1.94
CA LYS A 210 4.80 -16.58 3.15
C LYS A 210 4.22 -15.62 4.19
N MET A 211 3.84 -14.41 3.80
CA MET A 211 3.19 -13.44 4.70
C MET A 211 1.92 -14.01 5.32
N ILE A 212 1.09 -14.69 4.53
CA ILE A 212 -0.16 -15.31 4.99
C ILE A 212 0.14 -16.43 6.00
N ASP A 213 1.13 -17.27 5.71
CA ASP A 213 1.50 -18.40 6.59
C ASP A 213 2.11 -17.92 7.92
N GLU A 214 2.89 -16.84 7.90
CA GLU A 214 3.54 -16.28 9.08
C GLU A 214 2.60 -15.44 9.97
N CYS A 215 1.45 -15.01 9.43
CA CYS A 215 0.48 -14.17 10.13
C CYS A 215 -0.77 -14.97 10.52
N PRO A 216 -0.96 -15.35 11.81
CA PRO A 216 -2.06 -16.24 12.23
C PRO A 216 -3.45 -15.73 11.82
N VAL A 217 -3.68 -14.40 11.90
CA VAL A 217 -4.97 -13.81 11.52
C VAL A 217 -5.26 -13.90 10.03
N LEU A 218 -4.22 -13.92 9.18
CA LEU A 218 -4.37 -14.09 7.73
C LEU A 218 -4.50 -15.57 7.34
N SER A 219 -3.72 -16.45 7.98
CA SER A 219 -3.77 -17.88 7.70
C SER A 219 -5.13 -18.49 8.05
N ALA A 220 -5.85 -17.92 9.02
CA ALA A 220 -7.20 -18.31 9.37
C ALA A 220 -8.25 -17.96 8.31
N LEU A 221 -7.98 -16.92 7.48
CA LEU A 221 -8.90 -16.46 6.43
C LEU A 221 -8.78 -17.25 5.12
N VAL A 222 -7.65 -17.92 4.90
CA VAL A 222 -7.38 -18.66 3.66
C VAL A 222 -7.55 -20.16 3.93
N SER A 223 -8.65 -20.76 3.42
CA SER A 223 -8.91 -22.18 3.63
C SER A 223 -7.82 -23.05 2.98
N ARG A 224 -7.48 -24.20 3.61
CA ARG A 224 -6.52 -25.16 3.05
C ARG A 224 -7.00 -25.78 1.73
N ALA A 225 -8.32 -25.98 1.56
CA ALA A 225 -8.93 -26.44 0.33
C ALA A 225 -8.79 -25.42 -0.81
N SER A 226 -8.92 -24.13 -0.48
CA SER A 226 -8.68 -23.01 -1.38
C SER A 226 -7.21 -22.90 -1.85
N ARG A 227 -6.26 -23.44 -1.07
CA ARG A 227 -4.83 -23.48 -1.45
C ARG A 227 -4.51 -24.51 -2.53
N SER A 228 -5.36 -25.47 -2.80
CA SER A 228 -5.07 -26.61 -3.70
C SER A 228 -5.83 -26.61 -5.03
N SER A 229 -7.01 -25.98 -5.14
CA SER A 229 -7.83 -26.07 -6.37
C SER A 229 -8.54 -24.77 -6.79
N ALA A 230 -8.87 -23.88 -5.85
CA ALA A 230 -9.51 -22.57 -6.15
C ALA A 230 -8.51 -21.42 -6.23
N ASN A 231 -7.30 -21.59 -5.69
CA ASN A 231 -6.22 -20.62 -5.82
C ASN A 231 -5.53 -20.81 -7.16
N ARG A 232 -6.05 -20.14 -8.15
CA ARG A 232 -5.31 -19.91 -9.39
C ARG A 232 -4.06 -19.09 -9.07
N VAL A 233 -3.05 -19.20 -9.93
CA VAL A 233 -1.82 -18.39 -9.82
C VAL A 233 -2.13 -16.89 -9.79
N ASP A 234 -3.23 -16.49 -10.42
CA ASP A 234 -3.69 -15.12 -10.61
C ASP A 234 -4.73 -14.66 -9.56
N ILE A 235 -5.39 -15.54 -8.82
CA ILE A 235 -6.42 -15.20 -7.83
C ILE A 235 -6.16 -15.90 -6.51
N LEU A 236 -6.29 -15.18 -5.41
CA LEU A 236 -6.33 -15.71 -4.05
C LEU A 236 -7.69 -15.38 -3.43
N GLU A 237 -8.48 -16.38 -3.13
CA GLU A 237 -9.76 -16.23 -2.42
C GLU A 237 -9.53 -16.26 -0.90
N TYR A 238 -10.23 -15.40 -0.17
CA TYR A 238 -10.15 -15.31 1.28
C TYR A 238 -11.48 -14.90 1.93
N GLY A 239 -11.61 -15.18 3.22
CA GLY A 239 -12.84 -14.87 3.95
C GLY A 239 -14.07 -15.57 3.35
N ALA A 240 -15.19 -14.87 3.24
CA ALA A 240 -16.44 -15.44 2.70
C ALA A 240 -16.45 -15.52 1.16
N ASN A 241 -15.97 -14.50 0.44
CA ASN A 241 -15.97 -14.46 -1.04
C ASN A 241 -15.08 -13.35 -1.62
N ALA A 242 -14.15 -12.79 -0.84
CA ALA A 242 -13.28 -11.74 -1.31
C ALA A 242 -12.04 -12.29 -2.03
N ARG A 243 -11.45 -11.51 -2.93
CA ARG A 243 -10.36 -11.95 -3.81
C ARG A 243 -9.21 -10.96 -3.85
N ILE A 244 -7.99 -11.49 -3.82
CA ILE A 244 -6.79 -10.77 -4.29
C ILE A 244 -6.51 -11.22 -5.72
N ILE A 245 -6.69 -10.32 -6.66
CA ILE A 245 -6.45 -10.53 -8.10
C ILE A 245 -5.04 -10.04 -8.41
N LYS A 246 -4.24 -10.85 -9.06
CA LYS A 246 -2.81 -10.59 -9.30
C LYS A 246 -2.54 -10.57 -10.81
N ALA A 247 -2.23 -9.39 -11.34
CA ALA A 247 -2.08 -9.13 -12.76
C ALA A 247 -0.65 -8.71 -13.13
N GLY A 248 -0.29 -8.90 -14.40
CA GLY A 248 0.91 -8.34 -15.00
C GLY A 248 0.56 -7.12 -15.84
N ALA A 249 1.24 -5.99 -15.62
CA ALA A 249 1.00 -4.75 -16.34
C ALA A 249 1.22 -4.88 -17.85
N ASN A 250 2.10 -5.79 -18.26
CA ASN A 250 2.42 -6.04 -19.67
C ASN A 250 1.51 -7.07 -20.36
N SER A 251 0.38 -7.47 -19.72
CA SER A 251 -0.65 -8.38 -20.24
C SER A 251 -2.01 -7.68 -20.23
N ALA A 252 -2.50 -7.24 -21.41
CA ALA A 252 -3.79 -6.56 -21.51
C ALA A 252 -4.94 -7.41 -20.95
N ASP A 253 -4.94 -8.72 -21.23
CA ASP A 253 -5.99 -9.63 -20.77
C ASP A 253 -6.07 -9.71 -19.24
N SER A 254 -4.92 -9.65 -18.54
CA SER A 254 -4.88 -9.68 -17.08
C SER A 254 -5.39 -8.39 -16.42
N LEU A 255 -5.49 -7.29 -17.18
CA LEU A 255 -5.98 -5.99 -16.73
C LEU A 255 -7.48 -5.76 -17.03
N ARG A 256 -8.14 -6.72 -17.69
CA ARG A 256 -9.55 -6.65 -18.03
C ARG A 256 -10.41 -7.34 -16.95
N SER A 257 -11.68 -7.13 -16.99
CA SER A 257 -12.78 -7.90 -16.40
C SER A 257 -13.22 -7.52 -14.99
N ASP A 258 -12.34 -7.39 -14.01
CA ASP A 258 -12.78 -7.23 -12.62
C ASP A 258 -12.88 -5.76 -12.19
N HIS A 259 -13.99 -5.40 -11.54
CA HIS A 259 -14.15 -4.11 -10.90
C HIS A 259 -13.77 -4.23 -9.41
N VAL A 260 -12.82 -3.41 -8.96
CA VAL A 260 -12.27 -3.48 -7.61
C VAL A 260 -12.14 -2.08 -7.00
N PRO A 261 -12.38 -1.90 -5.70
CA PRO A 261 -12.17 -0.62 -5.01
C PRO A 261 -10.70 -0.32 -4.77
N ASN A 262 -9.88 -1.34 -4.51
CA ASN A 262 -8.49 -1.19 -4.09
C ASN A 262 -7.52 -1.72 -5.15
N VAL A 263 -6.55 -0.90 -5.53
CA VAL A 263 -5.54 -1.24 -6.54
C VAL A 263 -4.15 -0.89 -6.02
N ALA A 264 -3.23 -1.84 -6.11
CA ALA A 264 -1.82 -1.62 -5.85
C ALA A 264 -0.99 -1.92 -7.10
N CYS A 265 -0.18 -0.96 -7.50
CA CYS A 265 0.74 -1.08 -8.62
C CYS A 265 2.17 -1.01 -8.08
N ASP A 266 2.89 -2.12 -8.14
CA ASP A 266 4.30 -2.20 -7.73
C ASP A 266 5.22 -2.09 -8.94
N GLU A 267 6.34 -1.38 -8.77
CA GLU A 267 7.35 -1.12 -9.82
C GLU A 267 6.75 -0.53 -11.12
N VAL A 268 5.91 0.51 -10.96
CA VAL A 268 5.16 1.12 -12.07
C VAL A 268 6.05 1.71 -13.17
N SER A 269 7.29 2.09 -12.86
CA SER A 269 8.23 2.61 -13.85
C SER A 269 8.66 1.55 -14.87
N ALA A 270 8.49 0.26 -14.56
CA ALA A 270 8.76 -0.84 -15.46
C ALA A 270 7.57 -1.22 -16.38
N TYR A 271 6.43 -0.53 -16.26
CA TYR A 271 5.25 -0.80 -17.10
C TYR A 271 5.44 -0.20 -18.51
N LYS A 272 5.08 -0.96 -19.53
CA LYS A 272 5.09 -0.47 -20.91
C LYS A 272 4.09 0.67 -21.11
N TRP A 273 4.38 1.59 -22.03
CA TRP A 273 3.48 2.72 -22.35
C TRP A 273 2.22 2.29 -23.08
N SER A 274 2.26 1.18 -23.83
CA SER A 274 1.11 0.57 -24.50
C SER A 274 1.17 -0.94 -24.38
N VAL A 275 0.03 -1.58 -24.17
CA VAL A 275 -0.10 -3.01 -23.95
C VAL A 275 -1.15 -3.60 -24.87
N GLY A 276 -0.76 -4.59 -25.69
CA GLY A 276 -1.66 -5.34 -26.56
C GLY A 276 -2.41 -4.49 -27.59
N GLY A 277 -1.90 -3.30 -27.93
CA GLY A 277 -2.60 -2.36 -28.82
C GLY A 277 -3.77 -1.61 -28.19
N GLU A 278 -4.02 -1.77 -26.87
CA GLU A 278 -5.16 -1.19 -26.16
C GLU A 278 -4.85 0.10 -25.41
N GLY A 279 -3.61 0.57 -25.53
CA GLY A 279 -3.16 1.80 -24.89
C GLY A 279 -2.49 1.61 -23.54
N ASP A 280 -2.50 2.67 -22.75
CA ASP A 280 -1.78 2.75 -21.48
C ASP A 280 -2.37 1.82 -20.39
N PRO A 281 -1.58 0.89 -19.82
CA PRO A 281 -2.03 0.01 -18.74
C PRO A 281 -2.57 0.78 -17.52
N MET A 282 -2.03 1.96 -17.21
CA MET A 282 -2.53 2.77 -16.10
C MET A 282 -3.96 3.25 -16.33
N THR A 283 -4.34 3.54 -17.57
CA THR A 283 -5.72 3.88 -17.93
C THR A 283 -6.64 2.65 -17.81
N LEU A 284 -6.18 1.48 -18.26
CA LEU A 284 -6.93 0.23 -18.11
C LEU A 284 -7.18 -0.10 -16.63
N ILE A 285 -6.15 0.03 -15.79
CA ILE A 285 -6.22 -0.17 -14.34
C ILE A 285 -7.21 0.81 -13.71
N ALA A 286 -7.13 2.11 -14.02
CA ALA A 286 -8.01 3.13 -13.47
C ALA A 286 -9.49 2.88 -13.80
N ASN A 287 -9.76 2.29 -14.95
CA ASN A 287 -11.12 1.90 -15.36
C ASN A 287 -11.73 0.84 -14.44
N ARG A 288 -10.91 0.00 -13.75
CA ARG A 288 -11.40 -1.01 -12.80
C ARG A 288 -12.04 -0.38 -11.55
N GLN A 289 -11.69 0.86 -11.23
CA GLN A 289 -12.18 1.56 -10.05
C GLN A 289 -13.33 2.55 -10.32
N ARG A 290 -13.78 2.69 -11.57
CA ARG A 290 -14.74 3.75 -11.99
C ARG A 290 -16.08 3.71 -11.26
N THR A 291 -16.55 2.54 -10.85
CA THR A 291 -17.84 2.34 -10.19
C THR A 291 -17.80 2.57 -8.68
N PHE A 292 -16.59 2.75 -8.11
CA PHE A 292 -16.42 2.92 -6.67
C PHE A 292 -16.20 4.39 -6.31
N THR A 293 -17.04 4.93 -5.43
CA THR A 293 -16.88 6.27 -4.86
C THR A 293 -15.75 6.32 -3.83
N ARG A 294 -15.60 5.25 -3.03
CA ARG A 294 -14.46 5.03 -2.14
C ARG A 294 -13.52 4.03 -2.78
N ARG A 295 -12.33 4.49 -3.09
CA ARG A 295 -11.30 3.69 -3.76
C ARG A 295 -9.92 4.11 -3.27
N LYS A 296 -8.98 3.17 -3.29
CA LYS A 296 -7.58 3.41 -2.95
C LYS A 296 -6.67 2.92 -4.07
N THR A 297 -5.67 3.72 -4.40
CA THR A 297 -4.65 3.36 -5.38
C THR A 297 -3.28 3.61 -4.80
N LEU A 298 -2.45 2.57 -4.72
CA LEU A 298 -1.03 2.68 -4.40
C LEU A 298 -0.21 2.56 -5.68
N LEU A 299 0.66 3.53 -5.93
CA LEU A 299 1.69 3.48 -6.96
C LEU A 299 3.06 3.49 -6.26
N ASN A 300 3.84 2.43 -6.41
CA ASN A 300 5.14 2.28 -5.77
C ASN A 300 6.20 1.93 -6.80
N SER A 301 7.32 2.65 -6.81
CA SER A 301 8.45 2.35 -7.69
C SER A 301 9.71 3.12 -7.34
N THR A 302 10.85 2.57 -7.76
CA THR A 302 12.05 3.37 -8.04
C THR A 302 11.83 4.16 -9.33
N PRO A 303 12.37 5.38 -9.47
CA PRO A 303 12.30 6.14 -10.72
C PRO A 303 13.28 5.61 -11.78
N THR A 304 13.10 6.09 -13.02
CA THR A 304 13.96 5.82 -14.19
C THR A 304 14.36 7.15 -14.85
N ASN A 305 14.35 7.23 -16.17
CA ASN A 305 14.77 8.41 -16.92
C ASN A 305 13.76 9.56 -16.85
N GLU A 306 14.25 10.79 -16.86
CA GLU A 306 13.40 11.99 -16.88
C GLU A 306 12.54 12.00 -18.16
N GLY A 307 11.30 12.45 -18.03
CA GLY A 307 10.33 12.50 -19.14
C GLY A 307 9.57 11.19 -19.34
N GLU A 308 10.22 10.05 -19.19
CA GLU A 308 9.62 8.72 -19.43
C GLU A 308 9.24 7.98 -18.15
N CYS A 309 9.57 8.51 -16.99
CA CYS A 309 9.36 7.85 -15.69
C CYS A 309 7.91 8.01 -15.19
N ARG A 310 7.17 6.91 -15.13
CA ARG A 310 5.76 6.90 -14.68
C ARG A 310 5.58 7.34 -13.24
N ILE A 311 6.45 6.87 -12.32
CA ILE A 311 6.33 7.22 -10.90
C ILE A 311 6.63 8.70 -10.69
N ASP A 312 7.60 9.27 -11.41
CA ASP A 312 7.93 10.68 -11.34
C ASP A 312 6.77 11.56 -11.86
N GLN A 313 6.16 11.17 -12.99
CA GLN A 313 4.98 11.86 -13.49
C GLN A 313 3.81 11.81 -12.51
N ALA A 314 3.60 10.67 -11.85
CA ALA A 314 2.57 10.54 -10.81
C ALA A 314 2.89 11.38 -9.57
N TYR A 315 4.15 11.40 -9.12
CA TYR A 315 4.62 12.22 -8.01
C TYR A 315 4.48 13.72 -8.32
N LYS A 316 4.87 14.16 -9.51
CA LYS A 316 4.71 15.56 -9.97
C LYS A 316 3.27 16.05 -9.94
N ARG A 317 2.29 15.15 -10.08
CA ARG A 317 0.84 15.45 -10.03
C ARG A 317 0.25 15.35 -8.63
N SER A 318 1.04 14.99 -7.62
CA SER A 318 0.64 14.84 -6.22
C SER A 318 0.94 16.09 -5.39
N ASN A 319 0.68 16.01 -4.06
CA ASN A 319 1.07 17.05 -3.11
C ASN A 319 2.58 17.14 -2.86
N ARG A 320 3.41 16.23 -3.40
CA ARG A 320 4.88 16.21 -3.38
C ARG A 320 5.46 16.36 -1.99
N GLN A 321 5.33 15.32 -1.18
CA GLN A 321 5.91 15.31 0.16
C GLN A 321 7.35 14.82 0.13
N ARG A 322 8.17 15.42 1.01
CA ARG A 322 9.51 14.96 1.35
C ARG A 322 9.61 14.74 2.85
N TYR A 323 10.34 13.70 3.24
CA TYR A 323 10.54 13.41 4.66
C TYR A 323 11.57 14.37 5.23
N HIS A 324 11.17 15.17 6.23
CA HIS A 324 12.03 16.13 6.92
C HIS A 324 12.34 15.59 8.31
N VAL A 325 13.60 15.70 8.68
CA VAL A 325 14.10 15.26 9.99
C VAL A 325 14.73 16.46 10.72
N PRO A 326 14.59 16.53 12.06
CA PRO A 326 15.22 17.62 12.82
C PRO A 326 16.72 17.41 12.90
N CYS A 327 17.47 18.50 12.83
CA CYS A 327 18.90 18.50 13.13
C CYS A 327 19.11 18.23 14.64
N PRO A 328 20.00 17.31 15.05
CA PRO A 328 20.25 17.01 16.47
C PRO A 328 20.89 18.19 17.21
N HIS A 329 21.47 19.16 16.52
CA HIS A 329 22.16 20.31 17.13
C HIS A 329 21.26 21.55 17.24
N CYS A 330 20.52 21.92 16.20
CA CYS A 330 19.69 23.15 16.20
C CYS A 330 18.19 22.89 16.21
N GLY A 331 17.73 21.64 16.04
CA GLY A 331 16.31 21.29 16.01
C GLY A 331 15.57 21.61 14.70
N GLU A 332 16.17 22.37 13.78
CA GLU A 332 15.53 22.77 12.52
C GLU A 332 15.32 21.57 11.59
N TYR A 333 14.14 21.54 10.98
CA TYR A 333 13.74 20.43 10.08
C TYR A 333 14.30 20.61 8.68
N GLN A 334 14.88 19.56 8.14
CA GLN A 334 15.45 19.51 6.79
C GLN A 334 15.23 18.15 6.14
N HIS A 335 15.05 18.13 4.81
CA HIS A 335 15.17 16.88 4.06
C HIS A 335 16.66 16.59 3.81
N LEU A 336 17.03 15.32 3.78
CA LEU A 336 18.40 14.91 3.53
C LEU A 336 18.69 14.99 2.02
N ASP A 337 19.56 15.94 1.65
CA ASP A 337 20.00 16.22 0.28
C ASP A 337 21.41 15.67 0.07
N PHE A 338 21.52 14.66 -0.78
CA PHE A 338 22.79 14.01 -1.06
C PHE A 338 23.79 14.97 -1.72
N ARG A 339 23.35 15.74 -2.72
CA ARG A 339 24.28 16.54 -3.56
C ARG A 339 24.89 17.71 -2.80
N ASN A 340 24.12 18.38 -1.96
CA ASN A 340 24.55 19.62 -1.33
C ASN A 340 25.17 19.41 0.05
N ASN A 341 24.57 18.54 0.86
CA ASN A 341 24.87 18.49 2.29
C ASN A 341 25.51 17.18 2.76
N PHE A 342 25.53 16.15 1.93
CA PHE A 342 26.19 14.89 2.26
C PHE A 342 27.69 14.99 1.96
N LYS A 343 28.53 14.57 2.91
CA LYS A 343 29.99 14.65 2.84
C LYS A 343 30.60 13.28 3.16
N TYR A 344 31.74 13.02 2.55
CA TYR A 344 32.50 11.80 2.81
C TYR A 344 33.99 12.06 2.66
N ARG A 345 34.79 11.17 3.21
CA ARG A 345 36.24 11.17 3.09
C ARG A 345 36.72 9.82 2.54
N THR A 346 37.62 9.86 1.57
CA THR A 346 38.27 8.68 0.98
C THR A 346 39.70 8.53 1.46
N ALA A 347 40.14 7.30 1.56
CA ALA A 347 41.55 6.93 1.59
C ALA A 347 41.92 6.30 0.25
N ILE A 348 43.19 6.48 -0.14
CA ILE A 348 43.79 5.85 -1.31
C ILE A 348 44.76 4.83 -0.78
N ASP A 349 44.78 3.63 -1.31
CA ASP A 349 45.77 2.62 -1.01
C ASP A 349 47.04 2.97 -1.78
N GLU A 350 48.08 3.41 -1.04
CA GLU A 350 49.34 3.88 -1.63
C GLU A 350 50.22 2.71 -2.12
N ASP A 351 49.93 1.48 -1.72
CA ASP A 351 50.67 0.28 -2.12
C ASP A 351 50.24 -0.28 -3.51
N ILE A 352 49.20 0.31 -4.13
CA ILE A 352 48.71 -0.11 -5.44
C ILE A 352 49.15 0.86 -6.54
N SER A 353 49.47 0.31 -7.72
CA SER A 353 49.87 1.11 -8.87
C SER A 353 48.87 2.23 -9.20
N PRO A 354 49.32 3.43 -9.60
CA PRO A 354 48.44 4.59 -9.84
C PRO A 354 47.26 4.37 -10.80
N GLY A 355 47.35 3.37 -11.67
CA GLY A 355 46.27 3.02 -12.61
C GLY A 355 45.19 2.12 -12.01
N ASP A 356 45.49 1.44 -10.89
CA ASP A 356 44.62 0.48 -10.23
C ASP A 356 44.12 0.96 -8.86
N GLN A 357 44.47 2.22 -8.47
CA GLN A 357 44.13 2.78 -7.17
C GLN A 357 42.61 2.93 -7.02
N HIS A 358 42.03 2.17 -6.08
CA HIS A 358 40.63 2.27 -5.72
C HIS A 358 40.44 3.23 -4.54
N LYS A 359 39.55 4.21 -4.67
CA LYS A 359 39.22 5.14 -3.59
C LYS A 359 38.26 4.48 -2.61
N THR A 360 38.69 4.19 -1.41
CA THR A 360 37.84 3.61 -0.36
C THR A 360 37.29 4.71 0.53
N VAL A 361 35.97 4.73 0.72
CA VAL A 361 35.31 5.67 1.64
C VAL A 361 35.50 5.20 3.07
N VAL A 362 36.17 6.02 3.89
CA VAL A 362 36.46 5.72 5.29
C VAL A 362 35.56 6.43 6.29
N ALA A 363 34.86 7.46 5.87
CA ALA A 363 33.90 8.18 6.70
C ALA A 363 32.86 8.89 5.82
N ALA A 364 31.62 8.99 6.33
CA ALA A 364 30.55 9.78 5.72
C ALA A 364 29.70 10.44 6.81
N TRP A 365 29.30 11.69 6.56
CA TRP A 365 28.47 12.49 7.48
C TRP A 365 27.58 13.44 6.70
N TYR A 366 26.61 14.01 7.39
CA TYR A 366 25.72 15.00 6.82
C TYR A 366 25.95 16.38 7.47
N VAL A 367 25.94 17.46 6.71
CA VAL A 367 26.09 18.83 7.21
C VAL A 367 24.74 19.52 7.26
N CYS A 368 24.34 19.99 8.43
CA CYS A 368 23.07 20.69 8.57
C CYS A 368 23.03 21.96 7.71
N ARG A 369 21.97 22.10 6.90
CA ARG A 369 21.83 23.29 6.03
C ARG A 369 21.57 24.59 6.79
N HIS A 370 21.12 24.50 8.06
CA HIS A 370 20.76 25.67 8.88
C HIS A 370 21.89 26.14 9.77
N CYS A 371 22.52 25.25 10.52
CA CYS A 371 23.57 25.62 11.46
C CYS A 371 25.00 25.22 11.05
N GLY A 372 25.14 24.46 9.96
CA GLY A 372 26.47 24.01 9.49
C GLY A 372 27.11 22.90 10.33
N ALA A 373 26.45 22.40 11.38
CA ALA A 373 26.99 21.34 12.22
C ALA A 373 27.04 20.00 11.47
N GLU A 374 28.07 19.20 11.75
CA GLU A 374 28.21 17.83 11.25
C GLU A 374 27.30 16.90 12.04
N ILE A 375 26.53 16.09 11.32
CA ILE A 375 25.60 15.09 11.85
C ILE A 375 26.19 13.73 11.52
N GLN A 376 26.34 12.88 12.51
CA GLN A 376 26.86 11.53 12.33
C GLN A 376 25.72 10.54 12.05
N GLU A 377 26.03 9.42 11.40
CA GLU A 377 25.02 8.41 11.10
C GLU A 377 24.33 7.85 12.37
N GLY A 378 25.03 7.82 13.50
CA GLY A 378 24.48 7.42 14.81
C GLY A 378 23.27 8.23 15.24
N ASP A 379 23.15 9.48 14.84
CA ASP A 379 22.01 10.37 15.16
C ASP A 379 20.75 10.02 14.36
N LYS A 380 20.91 9.29 13.25
CA LYS A 380 19.85 9.01 12.25
C LYS A 380 18.62 8.38 12.86
N THR A 381 18.76 7.44 13.79
CA THR A 381 17.60 6.76 14.42
C THR A 381 16.68 7.74 15.13
N ALA A 382 17.24 8.64 15.94
CA ALA A 382 16.44 9.67 16.64
C ALA A 382 15.86 10.69 15.66
N MET A 383 16.63 11.09 14.65
CA MET A 383 16.16 11.99 13.60
C MET A 383 14.98 11.40 12.82
N LEU A 384 15.06 10.12 12.44
CA LEU A 384 13.98 9.43 11.72
C LEU A 384 12.71 9.32 12.58
N ALA A 385 12.86 8.96 13.87
CA ALA A 385 11.73 8.84 14.78
C ALA A 385 10.97 10.16 14.98
N ALA A 386 11.68 11.30 14.96
CA ALA A 386 11.10 12.65 15.07
C ALA A 386 10.78 13.26 13.70
N GLY A 387 11.00 12.55 12.61
CA GLY A 387 10.77 13.03 11.26
C GLY A 387 9.29 13.19 10.93
N ARG A 388 9.01 13.98 9.89
CA ARG A 388 7.66 14.22 9.38
C ARG A 388 7.65 14.48 7.89
N TRP A 389 6.58 14.11 7.23
CA TRP A 389 6.34 14.45 5.85
C TRP A 389 5.86 15.89 5.71
N ILE A 390 6.46 16.64 4.81
CA ILE A 390 6.07 18.03 4.51
C ILE A 390 5.72 18.13 3.03
N ALA A 391 4.49 18.57 2.75
CA ALA A 391 3.97 18.71 1.41
C ALA A 391 4.39 20.05 0.78
N GLU A 392 4.92 20.00 -0.44
CA GLU A 392 5.17 21.19 -1.26
C GLU A 392 3.85 21.85 -1.75
N ARG A 393 2.82 21.00 -1.97
CA ARG A 393 1.50 21.39 -2.48
C ARG A 393 0.37 20.93 -1.56
N PRO A 394 0.23 21.54 -0.36
CA PRO A 394 -0.70 21.08 0.66
C PRO A 394 -2.18 21.22 0.26
N TYR A 395 -2.48 21.95 -0.82
CA TYR A 395 -3.82 22.11 -1.37
C TYR A 395 -4.31 20.86 -2.15
N ILE A 396 -3.43 19.94 -2.54
CA ILE A 396 -3.81 18.68 -3.17
C ILE A 396 -4.10 17.66 -2.05
N LYS A 397 -5.39 17.42 -1.75
CA LYS A 397 -5.82 16.63 -0.59
C LYS A 397 -6.01 15.14 -0.86
N ARG A 398 -6.37 14.75 -2.08
CA ARG A 398 -6.75 13.36 -2.38
C ARG A 398 -5.64 12.52 -3.04
N ARG A 399 -4.53 13.14 -3.40
CA ARG A 399 -3.38 12.49 -4.03
C ARG A 399 -2.11 12.87 -3.29
N HIS A 400 -1.65 11.97 -2.43
CA HIS A 400 -0.41 12.15 -1.69
C HIS A 400 0.75 11.47 -2.41
N GLY A 401 1.85 12.19 -2.55
CA GLY A 401 3.08 11.68 -3.14
C GLY A 401 4.23 11.82 -2.16
N TYR A 402 4.98 10.75 -2.02
CA TYR A 402 6.08 10.59 -1.09
C TYR A 402 7.36 10.32 -1.87
N GLN A 403 8.38 11.14 -1.66
CA GLN A 403 9.71 10.93 -2.24
C GLN A 403 10.75 10.79 -1.12
N ILE A 404 11.52 9.70 -1.17
CA ILE A 404 12.52 9.39 -0.16
C ILE A 404 13.75 8.71 -0.77
N ASN A 405 14.94 9.14 -0.35
CA ASN A 405 16.24 8.62 -0.83
C ASN A 405 16.88 7.65 0.17
N GLY A 406 17.99 7.02 -0.23
CA GLY A 406 18.70 6.02 0.55
C GLY A 406 19.32 6.52 1.85
N LEU A 407 19.56 7.84 1.99
CA LEU A 407 20.10 8.39 3.23
C LEU A 407 19.20 8.16 4.45
N TYR A 408 17.91 7.93 4.20
CA TYR A 408 16.92 7.60 5.23
C TYR A 408 16.87 6.11 5.61
N ALA A 409 17.68 5.24 4.97
CA ALA A 409 17.73 3.83 5.33
C ALA A 409 18.06 3.66 6.82
N PRO A 410 17.22 2.96 7.62
CA PRO A 410 17.48 2.80 9.03
C PRO A 410 18.75 2.00 9.29
N ILE A 411 19.44 2.34 10.37
CA ILE A 411 20.66 1.63 10.76
C ILE A 411 20.34 0.13 10.97
N GLY A 412 21.10 -0.72 10.33
CA GLY A 412 20.94 -2.18 10.39
C GLY A 412 19.85 -2.77 9.48
N LEU A 413 19.03 -1.94 8.80
CA LEU A 413 17.99 -2.40 7.84
C LEU A 413 18.32 -2.09 6.38
N GLY A 414 19.29 -1.23 6.12
CA GLY A 414 19.66 -0.84 4.77
C GLY A 414 21.15 -0.47 4.68
N LEU A 415 21.53 0.18 3.59
CA LEU A 415 22.88 0.67 3.38
C LEU A 415 23.23 1.74 4.39
N THR A 416 24.48 1.71 4.87
CA THR A 416 25.04 2.79 5.68
C THR A 416 25.37 4.02 4.82
N TRP A 417 25.59 5.16 5.44
CA TRP A 417 26.05 6.35 4.74
C TRP A 417 27.40 6.12 4.07
N VAL A 418 28.28 5.32 4.66
CA VAL A 418 29.58 4.92 4.07
C VAL A 418 29.35 4.09 2.82
N ASP A 419 28.44 3.11 2.84
CA ASP A 419 28.12 2.28 1.67
C ASP A 419 27.55 3.14 0.52
N ILE A 420 26.64 4.07 0.84
CA ILE A 420 26.05 4.99 -0.16
C ILE A 420 27.16 5.87 -0.78
N ALA A 421 28.05 6.40 0.04
CA ALA A 421 29.18 7.20 -0.45
C ALA A 421 30.14 6.36 -1.31
N GLN A 422 30.40 5.09 -0.93
CA GLN A 422 31.24 4.20 -1.75
C GLN A 422 30.62 3.93 -3.12
N ARG A 423 29.33 3.60 -3.15
CA ARG A 423 28.58 3.39 -4.41
C ARG A 423 28.61 4.63 -5.31
N TRP A 424 28.56 5.82 -4.71
CA TRP A 424 28.74 7.08 -5.44
C TRP A 424 30.13 7.21 -6.03
N VAL A 425 31.19 6.93 -5.25
CA VAL A 425 32.58 6.99 -5.71
C VAL A 425 32.84 6.00 -6.85
N ASP A 426 32.30 4.78 -6.73
CA ASP A 426 32.46 3.71 -7.71
C ASP A 426 31.71 3.99 -9.04
N ALA A 427 30.72 4.87 -8.98
CA ALA A 427 29.89 5.22 -10.13
C ALA A 427 30.43 6.40 -10.96
N GLN A 428 31.37 7.22 -10.42
CA GLN A 428 31.75 8.51 -10.99
C GLN A 428 32.24 8.49 -12.47
N ASN A 429 32.85 7.40 -12.91
CA ASN A 429 33.42 7.29 -14.26
C ASN A 429 32.60 6.38 -15.20
N ASP A 430 31.38 6.03 -14.81
CA ASP A 430 30.52 5.11 -15.54
C ASP A 430 29.07 5.64 -15.52
N SER A 431 28.62 6.16 -16.64
CA SER A 431 27.26 6.74 -16.77
C SER A 431 26.16 5.74 -16.43
N THR A 432 26.35 4.45 -16.71
CA THR A 432 25.37 3.40 -16.40
C THR A 432 25.28 3.16 -14.88
N LYS A 433 26.44 3.12 -14.21
CA LYS A 433 26.46 3.01 -12.74
C LYS A 433 25.95 4.27 -12.07
N LEU A 434 26.26 5.44 -12.64
CA LEU A 434 25.76 6.72 -12.13
C LEU A 434 24.24 6.82 -12.25
N GLN A 435 23.67 6.42 -13.39
CA GLN A 435 22.24 6.29 -13.59
C GLN A 435 21.61 5.34 -12.55
N ALA A 436 22.19 4.16 -12.39
CA ALA A 436 21.72 3.18 -11.40
C ALA A 436 21.74 3.78 -9.98
N PHE A 437 22.82 4.46 -9.59
CA PHE A 437 22.95 5.14 -8.30
C PHE A 437 21.84 6.21 -8.11
N VAL A 438 21.65 7.10 -9.08
CA VAL A 438 20.63 8.16 -8.98
C VAL A 438 19.24 7.56 -8.86
N ASN A 439 18.92 6.55 -9.65
CA ASN A 439 17.60 5.94 -9.64
C ASN A 439 17.35 5.08 -8.39
N THR A 440 18.34 4.26 -7.99
CA THR A 440 18.12 3.24 -6.95
C THR A 440 18.56 3.70 -5.55
N ASP A 441 19.60 4.53 -5.44
CA ASP A 441 20.07 5.00 -4.14
C ASP A 441 19.53 6.38 -3.77
N LEU A 442 19.33 7.28 -4.75
CA LEU A 442 18.73 8.58 -4.49
C LEU A 442 17.20 8.61 -4.68
N GLY A 443 16.62 7.63 -5.39
CA GLY A 443 15.19 7.64 -5.70
C GLY A 443 14.81 8.86 -6.56
N GLU A 444 15.74 9.32 -7.41
CA GLU A 444 15.60 10.46 -8.30
C GLU A 444 15.62 10.00 -9.75
N VAL A 445 14.98 10.79 -10.63
CA VAL A 445 15.03 10.53 -12.07
C VAL A 445 16.43 10.82 -12.61
N TRP A 446 16.90 9.94 -13.47
CA TRP A 446 18.12 10.17 -14.23
C TRP A 446 17.87 11.19 -15.35
N LYS A 447 18.70 12.21 -15.38
CA LYS A 447 18.80 13.14 -16.50
C LYS A 447 20.01 12.74 -17.32
N GLU A 448 19.80 12.31 -18.55
CA GLU A 448 20.91 12.25 -19.49
C GLU A 448 21.41 13.69 -19.69
N GLU A 449 22.60 13.96 -19.15
CA GLU A 449 23.38 15.08 -19.64
C GLU A 449 23.86 14.67 -21.03
N GLY A 450 22.96 14.81 -22.00
CA GLY A 450 23.35 14.67 -23.39
C GLY A 450 24.36 15.78 -23.72
N ASP A 451 25.31 15.49 -24.58
CA ASP A 451 26.02 16.50 -25.44
C ASP A 451 25.02 17.26 -26.33
N GLY A 452 23.81 17.48 -25.84
CA GLY A 452 22.84 18.36 -26.44
C GLY A 452 23.48 19.74 -26.48
N ALA A 453 23.93 20.14 -27.64
CA ALA A 453 24.45 21.47 -27.85
C ALA A 453 23.47 22.44 -27.17
N ASP A 454 23.94 23.20 -26.19
CA ASP A 454 23.15 24.21 -25.49
C ASP A 454 22.37 25.04 -26.51
N ALA A 455 21.06 25.10 -26.38
CA ALA A 455 20.19 25.83 -27.31
C ALA A 455 20.68 27.27 -27.50
N THR A 456 21.26 27.86 -26.44
CA THR A 456 21.86 29.20 -26.51
C THR A 456 23.08 29.24 -27.39
N SER A 457 23.94 28.22 -27.34
CA SER A 457 25.12 28.11 -28.20
C SER A 457 24.74 27.75 -29.63
N LEU A 458 23.67 26.98 -29.86
CA LEU A 458 23.11 26.73 -31.20
C LEU A 458 22.47 27.99 -31.79
N LEU A 459 21.67 28.72 -30.98
CA LEU A 459 21.07 29.96 -31.43
C LEU A 459 22.11 31.05 -31.72
N ALA A 460 23.20 31.10 -30.95
CA ALA A 460 24.33 32.01 -31.24
C ALA A 460 25.07 31.69 -32.54
N ARG A 461 24.90 30.48 -33.08
CA ARG A 461 25.49 30.00 -34.34
C ARG A 461 24.51 30.07 -35.52
N VAL A 462 23.28 30.53 -35.29
CA VAL A 462 22.30 30.73 -36.35
C VAL A 462 22.76 31.90 -37.22
N GLU A 463 23.12 31.62 -38.47
CA GLU A 463 23.43 32.59 -39.47
C GLU A 463 22.19 32.83 -40.33
N ASN A 464 21.93 34.09 -40.67
CA ASN A 464 20.91 34.45 -41.64
C ASN A 464 21.43 34.15 -43.05
N TYR A 465 21.00 33.03 -43.59
CA TYR A 465 21.28 32.67 -44.97
C TYR A 465 20.01 32.30 -45.72
N SER A 466 19.99 32.57 -47.00
CA SER A 466 18.96 32.06 -47.89
C SER A 466 19.57 30.96 -48.82
N ARG A 467 18.69 30.18 -49.43
CA ARG A 467 19.12 29.16 -50.38
C ARG A 467 20.00 29.76 -51.50
N GLU A 468 19.60 30.91 -52.02
CA GLU A 468 20.30 31.62 -53.09
C GLU A 468 21.68 32.08 -52.65
N SER A 469 21.84 32.52 -51.37
CA SER A 469 23.13 32.94 -50.82
C SER A 469 24.10 31.77 -50.64
N LEU A 470 23.60 30.57 -50.30
CA LEU A 470 24.41 29.35 -50.16
C LEU A 470 24.80 28.77 -51.52
N GLU A 471 23.89 28.79 -52.51
CA GLU A 471 24.15 28.39 -53.89
C GLU A 471 25.19 29.31 -54.52
N ALA A 472 25.06 30.63 -54.37
CA ALA A 472 26.02 31.62 -54.87
C ALA A 472 27.43 31.49 -54.22
N ALA A 473 27.50 31.06 -52.99
CA ALA A 473 28.76 30.79 -52.29
C ALA A 473 29.41 29.45 -52.64
N GLY A 474 28.75 28.62 -53.47
CA GLY A 474 29.23 27.29 -53.85
C GLY A 474 29.31 26.28 -52.70
N ARG A 475 28.59 26.54 -51.60
CA ARG A 475 28.62 25.76 -50.38
C ARG A 475 27.48 24.73 -50.24
N LEU A 476 26.46 24.80 -51.14
CA LEU A 476 25.30 23.91 -51.09
C LEU A 476 25.53 22.70 -51.99
N LEU A 477 25.81 21.55 -51.40
CA LEU A 477 25.94 20.29 -52.14
C LEU A 477 24.61 19.53 -52.23
N ARG A 478 23.81 19.53 -51.14
CA ARG A 478 22.51 18.83 -51.07
C ARG A 478 21.72 19.29 -49.86
N VAL A 479 20.41 19.52 -50.00
CA VAL A 479 19.47 19.69 -48.92
C VAL A 479 18.57 18.47 -48.87
N VAL A 480 18.48 17.80 -47.72
CA VAL A 480 17.56 16.71 -47.45
C VAL A 480 16.71 17.13 -46.22
N ALA A 481 15.39 17.28 -46.43
CA ALA A 481 14.44 17.52 -45.35
C ALA A 481 13.67 16.22 -45.09
N TRP A 482 13.59 15.82 -43.82
CA TRP A 482 12.71 14.77 -43.35
C TRP A 482 11.62 15.42 -42.51
N THR A 483 10.37 15.13 -42.82
CA THR A 483 9.22 15.46 -41.97
C THR A 483 8.62 14.16 -41.52
N ASP A 484 8.69 13.89 -40.22
CA ASP A 484 7.83 12.89 -39.62
C ASP A 484 6.42 13.49 -39.47
N VAL A 485 5.45 12.80 -40.04
CA VAL A 485 4.01 13.11 -39.95
C VAL A 485 3.40 12.31 -38.81
#